data_f27f1cf008f16103d780e0caec5f6b56
#
_entry.id   f27f1cf008f16103d780e0caec5f6b56
#
_cell.length_a   1.000
_cell.length_b   1.000
_cell.length_c   1.000
_cell.angle_alpha   90.00
_cell.angle_beta   90.00
_cell.angle_gamma   90.00
#
_symmetry.space_group_name_H-M   'P 1'
#
loop_
_entity.id
_entity.type
_entity.pdbx_description
1 polymer ?
#
loop_
_entity_poly.entity_id
_entity_poly.type
_entity_poly.pdbx_seq_one_letter_code
_entity_poly.pdbx_strand_id
1 'polypeptide(L)'
;VSQRAALQALAMRKEIREKYVTAYRDRIFYAADRIEKIPYLSLVRPKGTFYLFPGVEKTGLDEKAFCKVLLDQAHVLVSPGTPFGVSAAGHFRIACTVGIDQLKTAFDRMEKLSF
;
A
#
# COMPACT_ATOMS: atom_id res chain seq x y z
N VAL A 1 -16.97 24.38 -10.08
CA VAL A 1 -16.46 24.16 -8.72
C VAL A 1 -15.05 23.59 -8.78
N SER A 2 -14.80 22.47 -9.47
CA SER A 2 -13.50 21.77 -9.50
C SER A 2 -12.34 22.63 -10.00
N GLN A 3 -12.52 23.44 -11.03
CA GLN A 3 -11.47 24.33 -11.54
C GLN A 3 -11.05 25.40 -10.52
N ARG A 4 -12.00 26.00 -9.79
CA ARG A 4 -11.70 26.97 -8.74
C ARG A 4 -11.00 26.29 -7.56
N ALA A 5 -11.40 25.09 -7.18
CA ALA A 5 -10.71 24.31 -6.16
C ALA A 5 -9.27 23.97 -6.57
N ALA A 6 -9.05 23.59 -7.84
CA ALA A 6 -7.71 23.34 -8.37
C ALA A 6 -6.82 24.60 -8.35
N LEU A 7 -7.35 25.77 -8.74
CA LEU A 7 -6.61 27.04 -8.66
C LEU A 7 -6.21 27.37 -7.21
N GLN A 8 -7.13 27.19 -6.26
CA GLN A 8 -6.85 27.43 -4.85
C GLN A 8 -5.80 26.43 -4.32
N ALA A 9 -5.90 25.14 -4.68
CA ALA A 9 -4.93 24.14 -4.29
C ALA A 9 -3.53 24.45 -4.85
N LEU A 10 -3.43 24.92 -6.09
CA LEU A 10 -2.17 25.36 -6.69
C LEU A 10 -1.59 26.59 -5.96
N ALA A 11 -2.43 27.55 -5.59
CA ALA A 11 -1.99 28.71 -4.80
C ALA A 11 -1.44 28.31 -3.43
N MET A 12 -2.06 27.30 -2.79
CA MET A 12 -1.68 26.76 -1.47
C MET A 12 -0.71 25.57 -1.58
N ARG A 13 -0.13 25.30 -2.75
CA ARG A 13 0.65 24.06 -3.01
C ARG A 13 1.77 23.79 -2.02
N LYS A 14 2.44 24.82 -1.51
CA LYS A 14 3.55 24.69 -0.57
C LYS A 14 3.06 24.14 0.76
N GLU A 15 2.05 24.76 1.33
CA GLU A 15 1.43 24.36 2.60
C GLU A 15 0.82 22.96 2.52
N ILE A 16 0.04 22.71 1.46
CA ILE A 16 -0.58 21.40 1.21
C ILE A 16 0.51 20.32 1.09
N ARG A 17 1.55 20.58 0.31
CA ARG A 17 2.65 19.63 0.11
C ARG A 17 3.38 19.32 1.42
N GLU A 18 3.76 20.33 2.19
CA GLU A 18 4.46 20.12 3.47
C GLU A 18 3.64 19.23 4.42
N LYS A 19 2.36 19.51 4.55
CA LYS A 19 1.44 18.75 5.40
C LYS A 19 1.28 17.29 4.96
N TYR A 20 0.94 17.08 3.68
CA TYR A 20 0.60 15.73 3.21
C TYR A 20 1.81 14.86 2.90
N VAL A 21 2.91 15.42 2.37
CA VAL A 21 4.12 14.66 2.08
C VAL A 21 4.72 14.07 3.36
N THR A 22 4.74 14.83 4.45
CA THR A 22 5.24 14.31 5.74
C THR A 22 4.38 13.14 6.22
N ALA A 23 3.04 13.34 6.27
CA ALA A 23 2.13 12.30 6.73
C ALA A 23 2.22 11.01 5.90
N TYR A 24 2.29 11.12 4.56
CA TYR A 24 2.42 9.95 3.69
C TYR A 24 3.79 9.31 3.75
N ARG A 25 4.87 10.08 3.92
CA ARG A 25 6.23 9.55 4.13
C ARG A 25 6.27 8.64 5.35
N ASP A 26 5.75 9.10 6.47
CA ASP A 26 5.75 8.33 7.73
C ASP A 26 4.96 7.02 7.57
N ARG A 27 3.80 7.08 6.91
CA ARG A 27 2.98 5.89 6.63
C ARG A 27 3.67 4.90 5.71
N ILE A 28 4.31 5.37 4.64
CA ILE A 28 5.02 4.52 3.67
C ILE A 28 6.23 3.87 4.31
N PHE A 29 7.03 4.60 5.08
CA PHE A 29 8.18 4.01 5.76
C PHE A 29 7.76 2.98 6.79
N TYR A 30 6.76 3.30 7.61
CA TYR A 30 6.18 2.34 8.54
C TYR A 30 5.69 1.07 7.84
N ALA A 31 4.91 1.22 6.78
CA ALA A 31 4.35 0.10 6.04
C ALA A 31 5.43 -0.74 5.33
N ALA A 32 6.45 -0.10 4.76
CA ALA A 32 7.58 -0.79 4.15
C ALA A 32 8.37 -1.62 5.17
N ASP A 33 8.67 -1.04 6.34
CA ASP A 33 9.35 -1.76 7.44
C ASP A 33 8.54 -2.96 7.95
N ARG A 34 7.21 -2.89 7.91
CA ARG A 34 6.34 -4.02 8.28
C ARG A 34 6.36 -5.11 7.21
N ILE A 35 6.24 -4.75 5.93
CA ILE A 35 6.27 -5.73 4.82
C ILE A 35 7.58 -6.50 4.79
N GLU A 36 8.72 -5.84 5.00
CA GLU A 36 10.04 -6.48 4.99
C GLU A 36 10.21 -7.54 6.10
N LYS A 37 9.39 -7.47 7.16
CA LYS A 37 9.37 -8.46 8.24
C LYS A 37 8.46 -9.65 7.94
N ILE A 38 7.60 -9.57 6.93
CA ILE A 38 6.69 -10.64 6.54
C ILE A 38 7.44 -11.60 5.60
N PRO A 39 7.74 -12.84 6.02
CA PRO A 39 8.68 -13.71 5.31
C PRO A 39 8.20 -14.15 3.91
N TYR A 40 6.90 -14.15 3.70
CA TYR A 40 6.28 -14.57 2.45
C TYR A 40 6.06 -13.42 1.44
N LEU A 41 6.47 -12.18 1.75
CA LEU A 41 6.39 -11.04 0.86
C LEU A 41 7.78 -10.57 0.43
N SER A 42 7.84 -9.93 -0.73
CA SER A 42 8.99 -9.16 -1.19
C SER A 42 8.60 -7.71 -1.44
N LEU A 43 9.54 -6.78 -1.32
CA LEU A 43 9.27 -5.36 -1.55
C LEU A 43 10.51 -4.66 -2.12
N VAL A 44 10.30 -3.92 -3.20
CA VAL A 44 11.21 -2.85 -3.59
C VAL A 44 10.72 -1.56 -2.95
N ARG A 45 11.53 -0.96 -2.06
CA ARG A 45 11.14 0.27 -1.35
C ARG A 45 10.84 1.40 -2.33
N PRO A 46 9.67 2.03 -2.26
CA PRO A 46 9.34 3.15 -3.13
C PRO A 46 10.14 4.40 -2.74
N LYS A 47 10.48 5.22 -3.73
CA LYS A 47 11.09 6.54 -3.53
C LYS A 47 10.07 7.68 -3.47
N GLY A 48 8.79 7.36 -3.58
CA GLY A 48 7.70 8.32 -3.59
C GLY A 48 6.35 7.63 -3.55
N THR A 49 5.26 8.36 -3.78
CA THR A 49 3.88 7.88 -3.75
C THR A 49 3.38 7.50 -2.35
N PHE A 50 2.12 7.11 -2.26
CA PHE A 50 1.49 6.53 -1.08
C PHE A 50 1.08 5.07 -1.31
N TYR A 51 1.66 4.43 -2.33
CA TYR A 51 1.45 3.03 -2.65
C TYR A 51 2.68 2.19 -2.33
N LEU A 52 2.44 0.95 -1.89
CA LEU A 52 3.41 -0.13 -1.90
C LEU A 52 2.97 -1.19 -2.91
N PHE A 53 3.94 -1.89 -3.50
CA PHE A 53 3.69 -2.89 -4.54
C PHE A 53 4.47 -4.18 -4.25
N PRO A 54 4.09 -4.92 -3.19
CA PRO A 54 4.79 -6.14 -2.80
C PRO A 54 4.55 -7.29 -3.77
N GLY A 55 5.55 -8.18 -3.88
CA GLY A 55 5.44 -9.46 -4.57
C GLY A 55 4.95 -10.56 -3.64
N VAL A 56 4.27 -11.57 -4.23
CA VAL A 56 3.68 -12.72 -3.53
C VAL A 56 4.31 -14.05 -3.92
N GLU A 57 5.41 -14.04 -4.66
CA GLU A 57 6.04 -15.22 -5.25
C GLU A 57 6.37 -16.32 -4.24
N LYS A 58 6.63 -15.97 -2.98
CA LYS A 58 6.97 -16.91 -1.92
C LYS A 58 5.74 -17.61 -1.31
N THR A 59 4.53 -17.17 -1.66
CA THR A 59 3.28 -17.75 -1.13
C THR A 59 2.82 -18.97 -1.93
N GLY A 60 3.34 -19.14 -3.16
CA GLY A 60 2.85 -20.16 -4.10
C GLY A 60 1.48 -19.83 -4.72
N LEU A 61 0.91 -18.66 -4.42
CA LEU A 61 -0.36 -18.17 -4.97
C LEU A 61 -0.13 -17.09 -6.04
N ASP A 62 -1.06 -16.98 -6.96
CA ASP A 62 -1.16 -15.77 -7.78
C ASP A 62 -1.69 -14.58 -6.97
N GLU A 63 -1.50 -13.37 -7.47
CA GLU A 63 -1.88 -12.16 -6.76
C GLU A 63 -3.38 -12.01 -6.50
N LYS A 64 -4.24 -12.62 -7.33
CA LYS A 64 -5.71 -12.57 -7.15
C LYS A 64 -6.14 -13.49 -6.02
N ALA A 65 -5.63 -14.73 -6.02
CA ALA A 65 -5.86 -15.69 -4.94
C ALA A 65 -5.31 -15.15 -3.61
N PHE A 66 -4.12 -14.56 -3.62
CA PHE A 66 -3.53 -13.92 -2.44
C PHE A 66 -4.39 -12.77 -1.91
N CYS A 67 -4.85 -11.85 -2.77
CA CYS A 67 -5.75 -10.75 -2.37
C CYS A 67 -7.05 -11.27 -1.77
N LYS A 68 -7.57 -12.39 -2.30
CA LYS A 68 -8.76 -13.04 -1.74
C LYS A 68 -8.50 -13.60 -0.35
N VAL A 69 -7.35 -14.26 -0.12
CA VAL A 69 -6.95 -14.76 1.20
C VAL A 69 -6.81 -13.60 2.19
N LEU A 70 -6.18 -12.49 1.80
CA LEU A 70 -6.08 -11.29 2.65
C LEU A 70 -7.45 -10.74 3.04
N LEU A 71 -8.40 -10.71 2.10
CA LEU A 71 -9.75 -10.23 2.39
C LEU A 71 -10.50 -11.17 3.33
N ASP A 72 -10.49 -12.46 3.03
CA ASP A 72 -11.31 -13.45 3.73
C ASP A 72 -10.75 -13.77 5.14
N GLN A 73 -9.44 -13.83 5.31
CA GLN A 73 -8.81 -14.30 6.55
C GLN A 73 -8.23 -13.15 7.39
N ALA A 74 -7.66 -12.14 6.76
CA ALA A 74 -7.08 -10.99 7.46
C ALA A 74 -7.99 -9.77 7.50
N HIS A 75 -9.09 -9.77 6.74
CA HIS A 75 -10.00 -8.63 6.55
C HIS A 75 -9.25 -7.37 6.09
N VAL A 76 -8.29 -7.57 5.17
CA VAL A 76 -7.49 -6.50 4.57
C VAL A 76 -7.79 -6.45 3.08
N LEU A 77 -8.35 -5.32 2.63
CA LEU A 77 -8.65 -5.09 1.22
C LEU A 77 -7.45 -4.45 0.53
N VAL A 78 -6.97 -5.10 -0.51
CA VAL A 78 -5.88 -4.66 -1.39
C VAL A 78 -6.26 -4.85 -2.86
N SER A 79 -5.45 -4.35 -3.78
CA SER A 79 -5.71 -4.50 -5.22
C SER A 79 -4.70 -5.45 -5.84
N PRO A 80 -5.11 -6.47 -6.63
CA PRO A 80 -4.17 -7.28 -7.39
C PRO A 80 -3.43 -6.44 -8.43
N GLY A 81 -2.24 -6.86 -8.81
CA GLY A 81 -1.35 -6.10 -9.70
C GLY A 81 -1.78 -6.11 -11.16
N THR A 82 -2.26 -7.24 -11.67
CA THR A 82 -2.59 -7.43 -13.10
C THR A 82 -3.40 -6.30 -13.75
N PRO A 83 -4.39 -5.65 -13.09
CA PRO A 83 -5.10 -4.50 -13.64
C PRO A 83 -4.21 -3.28 -13.95
N PHE A 84 -3.00 -3.23 -13.40
CA PHE A 84 -2.03 -2.14 -13.62
C PHE A 84 -1.01 -2.44 -14.73
N GLY A 85 -1.12 -3.61 -15.37
CA GLY A 85 -0.28 -4.02 -16.49
C GLY A 85 0.22 -5.46 -16.34
N VAL A 86 0.63 -6.07 -17.45
CA VAL A 86 1.10 -7.47 -17.49
C VAL A 86 2.33 -7.69 -16.60
N SER A 87 3.25 -6.72 -16.57
CA SER A 87 4.44 -6.77 -15.72
C SER A 87 4.16 -6.69 -14.21
N ALA A 88 2.93 -6.40 -13.83
CA ALA A 88 2.48 -6.34 -12.45
C ALA A 88 1.91 -7.68 -11.93
N ALA A 89 1.91 -8.74 -12.75
CA ALA A 89 1.56 -10.08 -12.31
C ALA A 89 2.46 -10.54 -11.15
N GLY A 90 1.91 -11.30 -10.22
CA GLY A 90 2.61 -11.73 -9.01
C GLY A 90 2.82 -10.63 -7.95
N HIS A 91 2.20 -9.46 -8.13
CA HIS A 91 2.26 -8.35 -7.18
C HIS A 91 0.87 -7.88 -6.79
N PHE A 92 0.77 -7.16 -5.67
CA PHE A 92 -0.46 -6.49 -5.25
C PHE A 92 -0.17 -5.08 -4.75
N ARG A 93 -1.17 -4.21 -4.80
CA ARG A 93 -1.02 -2.81 -4.41
C ARG A 93 -1.68 -2.53 -3.07
N ILE A 94 -0.93 -1.94 -2.16
CA ILE A 94 -1.41 -1.38 -0.91
C ILE A 94 -1.47 0.15 -1.03
N ALA A 95 -2.60 0.76 -0.67
CA ALA A 95 -2.77 2.20 -0.55
C ALA A 95 -2.65 2.62 0.92
N CYS A 96 -1.56 3.28 1.29
CA CYS A 96 -1.29 3.73 2.66
C CYS A 96 -1.99 5.06 2.98
N THR A 97 -3.30 5.16 2.68
CA THR A 97 -4.10 6.39 2.86
C THR A 97 -4.71 6.51 4.24
N VAL A 98 -4.77 5.43 4.99
CA VAL A 98 -5.30 5.39 6.36
C VAL A 98 -4.25 5.76 7.40
N GLY A 99 -4.66 6.00 8.65
CA GLY A 99 -3.75 6.31 9.76
C GLY A 99 -2.83 5.14 10.13
N ILE A 100 -1.73 5.44 10.83
CA ILE A 100 -0.73 4.42 11.25
C ILE A 100 -1.37 3.33 12.13
N ASP A 101 -2.31 3.67 12.98
CA ASP A 101 -3.00 2.68 13.85
C ASP A 101 -3.80 1.66 13.03
N GLN A 102 -4.44 2.10 11.96
CA GLN A 102 -5.17 1.22 11.05
C GLN A 102 -4.19 0.38 10.21
N LEU A 103 -3.08 0.96 9.74
CA LEU A 103 -2.01 0.22 9.08
C LEU A 103 -1.42 -0.84 10.01
N LYS A 104 -1.14 -0.48 11.27
CA LYS A 104 -0.67 -1.42 12.29
C LYS A 104 -1.62 -2.62 12.41
N THR A 105 -2.92 -2.35 12.58
CA THR A 105 -3.94 -3.40 12.70
C THR A 105 -3.95 -4.31 11.46
N ALA A 106 -3.85 -3.74 10.26
CA ALA A 106 -3.81 -4.52 9.01
C ALA A 106 -2.57 -5.41 8.95
N PHE A 107 -1.38 -4.87 9.23
CA PHE A 107 -0.14 -5.65 9.21
C PHE A 107 -0.09 -6.72 10.32
N ASP A 108 -0.59 -6.43 11.53
CA ASP A 108 -0.68 -7.41 12.62
C ASP A 108 -1.57 -8.62 12.24
N ARG A 109 -2.56 -8.42 11.38
CA ARG A 109 -3.40 -9.50 10.83
C ARG A 109 -2.69 -10.24 9.70
N MET A 110 -2.02 -9.53 8.80
CA MET A 110 -1.26 -10.14 7.71
C MET A 110 -0.12 -11.03 8.25
N GLU A 111 0.61 -10.59 9.25
CA GLU A 111 1.72 -11.35 9.87
C GLU A 111 1.30 -12.69 10.48
N LYS A 112 0.01 -12.88 10.77
CA LYS A 112 -0.53 -14.13 11.33
C LYS A 112 -0.85 -15.17 10.25
N LEU A 113 -0.83 -14.79 8.99
CA LEU A 113 -1.04 -15.72 7.88
C LEU A 113 0.22 -16.54 7.65
N SER A 114 0.03 -17.78 7.22
CA SER A 114 1.09 -18.71 6.80
C SER A 114 0.76 -19.30 5.44
N PHE A 115 1.77 -19.51 4.63
CA PHE A 115 1.68 -20.05 3.26
C PHE A 115 2.68 -21.16 3.06
#